data_465b8bb38f9d1aa3b5e8e287c6e3e5f7
#
_entry.id   465b8bb38f9d1aa3b5e8e287c6e3e5f7
#
_cell.length_a   1.000
_cell.length_b   1.000
_cell.length_c   1.000
_cell.angle_alpha   90.00
_cell.angle_beta   90.00
_cell.angle_gamma   90.00
#
_symmetry.space_group_name_H-M   'P 1'
#
loop_
_entity.id
_entity.type
_entity.pdbx_description
1 polymer ?
#
loop_
_entity_poly.entity_id
_entity_poly.type
_entity_poly.pdbx_seq_one_letter_code
_entity_poly.pdbx_strand_id
1 'polypeptide(L)'
;KTKTRNMKNFKFILGLGIAMMNMVYGQELKSPNGNFVMDFSLSKDGKPTYQLRYKGKDVVKPSHLGFEFKTKLKEMDFAVQDRVEDDRAKDIANFLSGFTIIDTKSTSFDETWKPVWGEVDKIRNNFNELAVTVSQPNTNRQMIIRFRMFNDGLGFRYEFPEQKNLKYFVVKEEHSQFAMAGDHTAFWIPGDYDTQEYDYTESKLSEIRGLFDKAYIGNASQKAFSKTGVQTALMMKASNGLYINLHEAALINYPAMSLNLDDKTLTFESWLTPDALGDKGYLQAPFNTPWRTIIASDDAREVVASKMTYNLNEPSKIKDTSWIKPVKYIGVWWEMITGKSSWAYTDDFSTVELGVSDYSKAKPNGKH
;
A
#
# COMPACT_ATOMS: atom_id res chain seq x y z
N LYS A 1 76.06 -3.51 56.10
CA LYS A 1 74.69 -3.02 56.47
C LYS A 1 74.01 -2.55 55.22
N THR A 2 73.26 -3.46 54.67
CA THR A 2 72.55 -3.30 53.39
C THR A 2 71.12 -2.83 53.65
N LYS A 3 70.72 -1.72 53.02
CA LYS A 3 69.30 -1.21 53.10
C LYS A 3 68.55 -1.69 51.89
N THR A 4 67.54 -2.53 52.10
CA THR A 4 66.59 -2.99 51.09
C THR A 4 65.54 -1.87 50.84
N ARG A 5 65.33 -1.57 49.57
CA ARG A 5 64.35 -0.57 49.08
C ARG A 5 63.10 -1.29 48.59
N ASN A 6 62.00 -1.11 49.28
CA ASN A 6 60.70 -1.62 48.88
C ASN A 6 60.17 -0.91 47.62
N MET A 7 59.93 -1.67 46.55
CA MET A 7 59.17 -1.22 45.36
C MET A 7 57.70 -1.50 45.56
N LYS A 8 56.88 -0.45 45.59
CA LYS A 8 55.43 -0.53 45.59
C LYS A 8 54.95 -0.88 44.18
N ASN A 9 54.23 -1.97 44.06
CA ASN A 9 53.54 -2.36 42.82
C ASN A 9 52.34 -1.43 42.53
N PHE A 10 52.45 -0.67 41.47
CA PHE A 10 51.34 0.11 40.89
C PHE A 10 50.60 -0.80 39.92
N LYS A 11 49.42 -1.32 40.28
CA LYS A 11 48.53 -2.03 39.38
C LYS A 11 47.78 -1.02 38.53
N PHE A 12 48.12 -0.95 37.22
CA PHE A 12 47.36 -0.24 36.21
C PHE A 12 46.13 -1.10 35.89
N ILE A 13 44.91 -0.65 36.33
CA ILE A 13 43.67 -1.23 35.85
C ILE A 13 43.33 -0.56 34.54
N LEU A 14 43.57 -1.30 33.42
CA LEU A 14 43.15 -0.91 32.09
C LEU A 14 41.63 -1.17 32.03
N GLY A 15 40.84 -0.12 32.21
CA GLY A 15 39.40 -0.18 31.97
C GLY A 15 39.11 -0.33 30.48
N LEU A 16 38.76 -1.54 30.06
CA LEU A 16 38.23 -1.78 28.71
C LEU A 16 36.84 -1.20 28.62
N GLY A 17 36.73 0.03 28.13
CA GLY A 17 35.43 0.62 27.74
C GLY A 17 34.91 -0.13 26.53
N ILE A 18 33.97 -1.06 26.73
CA ILE A 18 33.19 -1.64 25.65
C ILE A 18 32.27 -0.52 25.15
N ALA A 19 32.70 0.13 24.06
CA ALA A 19 31.79 0.96 23.29
C ALA A 19 30.71 0.01 22.72
N MET A 20 29.51 0.01 23.30
CA MET A 20 28.34 -0.57 22.65
C MET A 20 28.12 0.22 21.36
N MET A 21 28.69 -0.26 20.25
CA MET A 21 28.21 0.07 18.93
C MET A 21 26.77 -0.40 18.87
N ASN A 22 25.83 0.53 18.85
CA ASN A 22 24.46 0.24 18.44
C ASN A 22 24.51 -0.24 16.99
N MET A 23 24.69 -1.53 16.79
CA MET A 23 24.48 -2.16 15.48
C MET A 23 22.98 -2.04 15.22
N VAL A 24 22.62 -1.20 14.24
CA VAL A 24 21.32 -1.24 13.62
C VAL A 24 21.26 -2.60 12.92
N TYR A 25 20.65 -3.60 13.57
CA TYR A 25 20.44 -4.90 12.96
C TYR A 25 19.42 -4.74 11.82
N GLY A 26 19.90 -4.61 10.60
CA GLY A 26 19.07 -4.73 9.40
C GLY A 26 18.56 -6.17 9.30
N GLN A 27 17.28 -6.33 8.99
CA GLN A 27 16.65 -7.63 8.70
C GLN A 27 16.68 -7.83 7.18
N GLU A 28 17.27 -8.93 6.72
CA GLU A 28 17.32 -9.29 5.30
C GLU A 28 16.23 -10.33 4.98
N LEU A 29 15.53 -10.15 3.85
CA LEU A 29 14.61 -11.13 3.28
C LEU A 29 14.95 -11.38 1.81
N LYS A 30 15.10 -12.66 1.43
CA LYS A 30 15.39 -13.09 0.05
C LYS A 30 14.20 -13.82 -0.55
N SER A 31 14.03 -13.70 -1.86
CA SER A 31 13.09 -14.57 -2.61
C SER A 31 13.56 -16.04 -2.57
N PRO A 32 12.65 -17.00 -2.79
CA PRO A 32 13.03 -18.43 -2.83
C PRO A 32 14.16 -18.74 -3.82
N ASN A 33 14.23 -18.04 -4.97
CA ASN A 33 15.29 -18.18 -5.97
C ASN A 33 16.52 -17.29 -5.72
N GLY A 34 16.50 -16.44 -4.67
CA GLY A 34 17.59 -15.54 -4.30
C GLY A 34 17.79 -14.30 -5.17
N ASN A 35 16.96 -14.08 -6.19
CA ASN A 35 17.09 -12.93 -7.11
C ASN A 35 16.68 -11.60 -6.47
N PHE A 36 15.68 -11.61 -5.60
CA PHE A 36 15.28 -10.44 -4.81
C PHE A 36 15.91 -10.46 -3.45
N VAL A 37 16.32 -9.29 -3.00
CA VAL A 37 16.82 -9.04 -1.65
C VAL A 37 16.17 -7.75 -1.14
N MET A 38 15.51 -7.85 0.00
CA MET A 38 14.95 -6.70 0.73
C MET A 38 15.70 -6.57 2.05
N ASP A 39 16.13 -5.37 2.38
CA ASP A 39 16.66 -5.01 3.68
C ASP A 39 15.65 -4.13 4.41
N PHE A 40 15.36 -4.46 5.66
CA PHE A 40 14.53 -3.66 6.56
C PHE A 40 15.33 -3.20 7.76
N SER A 41 15.15 -1.96 8.17
CA SER A 41 15.78 -1.40 9.37
C SER A 41 14.92 -0.29 9.97
N LEU A 42 15.24 0.13 11.20
CA LEU A 42 14.78 1.39 11.74
C LEU A 42 15.87 2.44 11.59
N SER A 43 15.48 3.65 11.16
CA SER A 43 16.38 4.79 11.19
C SER A 43 16.73 5.19 12.63
N LYS A 44 17.64 6.14 12.80
CA LYS A 44 18.08 6.62 14.13
C LYS A 44 16.94 7.15 15.00
N ASP A 45 15.94 7.75 14.37
CA ASP A 45 14.73 8.26 15.01
C ASP A 45 13.58 7.22 15.05
N GLY A 46 13.88 5.96 14.77
CA GLY A 46 12.94 4.85 14.86
C GLY A 46 11.90 4.81 13.73
N LYS A 47 12.22 5.30 12.51
CA LYS A 47 11.34 5.16 11.35
C LYS A 47 11.56 3.82 10.67
N PRO A 48 10.51 3.03 10.42
CA PRO A 48 10.61 1.83 9.60
C PRO A 48 11.04 2.21 8.18
N THR A 49 12.07 1.52 7.69
CA THR A 49 12.68 1.80 6.39
C THR A 49 13.00 0.48 5.70
N TYR A 50 12.67 0.37 4.41
CA TYR A 50 13.02 -0.78 3.58
C TYR A 50 13.68 -0.35 2.28
N GLN A 51 14.40 -1.27 1.65
CA GLN A 51 14.91 -1.15 0.28
C GLN A 51 14.80 -2.48 -0.43
N LEU A 52 14.70 -2.46 -1.76
CA LEU A 52 14.52 -3.66 -2.57
C LEU A 52 15.49 -3.68 -3.75
N ARG A 53 16.15 -4.81 -3.96
CA ARG A 53 17.04 -5.08 -5.10
C ARG A 53 16.60 -6.34 -5.83
N TYR A 54 16.79 -6.35 -7.15
CA TYR A 54 16.61 -7.51 -8.02
C TYR A 54 17.88 -7.78 -8.82
N LYS A 55 18.44 -8.98 -8.68
CA LYS A 55 19.73 -9.36 -9.31
C LYS A 55 20.82 -8.29 -9.08
N GLY A 56 20.92 -7.74 -7.88
CA GLY A 56 21.85 -6.69 -7.49
C GLY A 56 21.55 -5.28 -7.99
N LYS A 57 20.49 -5.07 -8.80
CA LYS A 57 20.04 -3.75 -9.24
C LYS A 57 18.99 -3.19 -8.29
N ASP A 58 19.08 -1.89 -7.99
CA ASP A 58 18.07 -1.23 -7.15
C ASP A 58 16.72 -1.16 -7.89
N VAL A 59 15.67 -1.62 -7.20
CA VAL A 59 14.26 -1.49 -7.59
C VAL A 59 13.64 -0.34 -6.81
N VAL A 60 13.79 -0.37 -5.48
CA VAL A 60 13.35 0.68 -4.55
C VAL A 60 14.51 1.00 -3.63
N LYS A 61 14.90 2.26 -3.58
CA LYS A 61 15.90 2.80 -2.65
C LYS A 61 15.30 2.92 -1.24
N PRO A 62 16.08 3.24 -0.19
CA PRO A 62 15.56 3.39 1.16
C PRO A 62 14.29 4.23 1.21
N SER A 63 13.21 3.64 1.67
CA SER A 63 11.83 4.16 1.66
C SER A 63 11.19 3.97 3.02
N HIS A 64 10.49 4.98 3.51
CA HIS A 64 9.88 4.98 4.83
C HIS A 64 8.47 4.38 4.80
N LEU A 65 8.06 3.85 5.96
CA LEU A 65 6.76 3.23 6.19
C LEU A 65 6.14 3.76 7.49
N GLY A 66 4.82 3.95 7.51
CA GLY A 66 4.11 4.34 8.71
C GLY A 66 2.77 5.02 8.43
N PHE A 67 2.21 5.63 9.49
CA PHE A 67 0.89 6.26 9.44
C PHE A 67 0.87 7.59 10.16
N GLU A 68 0.00 8.46 9.70
CA GLU A 68 -0.51 9.59 10.47
C GLU A 68 -1.97 9.29 10.84
N PHE A 69 -2.28 9.36 12.14
CA PHE A 69 -3.63 9.17 12.65
C PHE A 69 -4.29 10.51 12.97
N LYS A 70 -5.61 10.55 12.87
CA LYS A 70 -6.40 11.71 13.27
C LYS A 70 -6.47 11.79 14.80
N THR A 71 -6.25 12.99 15.34
CA THR A 71 -6.23 13.22 16.81
C THR A 71 -7.60 13.54 17.39
N LYS A 72 -8.53 14.02 16.55
CA LYS A 72 -9.90 14.38 16.96
C LYS A 72 -10.90 13.88 15.91
N LEU A 73 -11.94 13.22 16.34
CA LEU A 73 -13.13 12.93 15.54
C LEU A 73 -14.04 14.17 15.62
N LYS A 74 -14.02 15.03 14.61
CA LYS A 74 -14.70 16.35 14.64
C LYS A 74 -16.21 16.32 14.93
N GLU A 75 -16.88 15.19 14.76
CA GLU A 75 -18.34 15.11 14.81
C GLU A 75 -18.94 14.10 15.81
N MET A 76 -18.13 13.31 16.50
CA MET A 76 -18.65 12.39 17.52
C MET A 76 -18.53 12.93 18.95
N ASP A 77 -18.07 14.16 19.14
CA ASP A 77 -17.78 14.70 20.45
C ASP A 77 -18.73 15.84 20.85
N PHE A 78 -20.01 15.54 20.99
CA PHE A 78 -20.97 16.47 21.60
C PHE A 78 -20.68 16.73 23.09
N ALA A 79 -19.73 16.03 23.71
CA ALA A 79 -19.50 16.05 25.14
C ALA A 79 -18.14 16.60 25.60
N VAL A 80 -17.24 17.00 24.68
CA VAL A 80 -15.84 17.34 25.06
C VAL A 80 -15.38 18.65 24.39
N GLN A 81 -16.15 19.74 24.51
CA GLN A 81 -15.76 21.05 23.99
C GLN A 81 -14.64 21.74 24.78
N ASP A 82 -14.23 21.25 25.94
CA ASP A 82 -13.33 21.97 26.87
C ASP A 82 -12.01 21.25 27.15
N ARG A 83 -11.57 20.31 26.31
CA ARG A 83 -10.24 19.72 26.53
C ARG A 83 -9.18 20.48 25.74
N VAL A 84 -8.32 21.11 26.53
CA VAL A 84 -7.02 21.68 26.16
C VAL A 84 -6.36 20.88 25.06
N GLU A 85 -5.78 21.53 24.05
CA GLU A 85 -4.86 20.91 23.09
C GLU A 85 -3.72 20.29 23.88
N ASP A 86 -3.87 19.01 24.15
CA ASP A 86 -2.90 18.23 24.91
C ASP A 86 -1.70 17.98 23.98
N ASP A 87 -0.49 18.28 24.44
CA ASP A 87 0.76 17.95 23.71
C ASP A 87 0.83 16.47 23.34
N ARG A 88 0.12 15.59 24.07
CA ARG A 88 -0.12 14.19 23.74
C ARG A 88 -0.87 13.99 22.40
N ALA A 89 -1.58 14.99 21.89
CA ALA A 89 -2.28 14.87 20.60
C ALA A 89 -1.29 14.68 19.42
N LYS A 90 -0.12 15.29 19.48
CA LYS A 90 0.94 15.10 18.46
C LYS A 90 1.53 13.71 18.50
N ASP A 91 1.73 13.16 19.70
CA ASP A 91 2.23 11.78 19.89
C ASP A 91 1.18 10.75 19.44
N ILE A 92 -0.11 11.05 19.63
CA ILE A 92 -1.19 10.18 19.16
C ILE A 92 -1.26 10.15 17.64
N ALA A 93 -1.08 11.31 16.97
CA ALA A 93 -1.08 11.38 15.50
C ALA A 93 0.10 10.65 14.88
N ASN A 94 1.29 10.74 15.49
CA ASN A 94 2.51 10.20 14.95
C ASN A 94 2.59 8.68 15.10
N PHE A 95 2.50 7.98 14.00
CA PHE A 95 2.80 6.54 13.91
C PHE A 95 3.81 6.30 12.77
N LEU A 96 4.77 7.23 12.62
CA LEU A 96 5.82 7.26 11.61
C LEU A 96 7.21 6.97 12.18
N SER A 97 7.44 7.27 13.47
CA SER A 97 8.75 7.24 14.10
C SER A 97 8.68 6.86 15.58
N GLY A 98 9.83 6.82 16.24
CA GLY A 98 9.92 6.45 17.65
C GLY A 98 9.72 4.95 17.91
N PHE A 99 9.82 4.13 16.87
CA PHE A 99 9.67 2.68 17.02
C PHE A 99 10.94 1.99 17.48
N THR A 100 10.75 0.88 18.18
CA THR A 100 11.75 -0.14 18.46
C THR A 100 11.25 -1.48 17.93
N ILE A 101 12.15 -2.33 17.43
CA ILE A 101 11.79 -3.71 17.07
C ILE A 101 11.70 -4.52 18.35
N ILE A 102 10.57 -5.18 18.57
CA ILE A 102 10.33 -6.01 19.73
C ILE A 102 10.26 -7.51 19.41
N ASP A 103 9.96 -7.87 18.16
CA ASP A 103 9.98 -9.25 17.67
C ASP A 103 10.22 -9.31 16.17
N THR A 104 10.82 -10.40 15.71
CA THR A 104 10.97 -10.73 14.28
C THR A 104 10.72 -12.20 14.04
N LYS A 105 9.93 -12.51 13.00
CA LYS A 105 9.57 -13.86 12.64
C LYS A 105 9.79 -14.11 11.16
N SER A 106 10.61 -15.09 10.81
CA SER A 106 10.84 -15.53 9.44
C SER A 106 10.20 -16.88 9.20
N THR A 107 9.51 -17.02 8.07
CA THR A 107 8.90 -18.27 7.61
C THR A 107 9.08 -18.44 6.11
N SER A 108 8.81 -19.63 5.60
CA SER A 108 8.71 -19.91 4.16
C SER A 108 7.45 -20.71 3.88
N PHE A 109 6.92 -20.58 2.67
CA PHE A 109 5.71 -21.24 2.25
C PHE A 109 5.84 -21.70 0.81
N ASP A 110 5.32 -22.88 0.50
CA ASP A 110 5.32 -23.43 -0.86
C ASP A 110 4.14 -24.39 -1.02
N GLU A 111 3.18 -24.00 -1.82
CA GLU A 111 2.07 -24.85 -2.22
C GLU A 111 1.67 -24.59 -3.68
N THR A 112 0.88 -25.46 -4.25
CA THR A 112 0.27 -25.24 -5.56
C THR A 112 -1.24 -25.41 -5.44
N TRP A 113 -1.98 -24.41 -5.89
CA TRP A 113 -3.43 -24.44 -5.88
C TRP A 113 -4.01 -24.31 -7.29
N LYS A 114 -5.28 -24.65 -7.44
CA LYS A 114 -5.98 -24.62 -8.72
C LYS A 114 -7.04 -23.51 -8.71
N PRO A 115 -6.96 -22.53 -9.60
CA PRO A 115 -8.03 -21.55 -9.76
C PRO A 115 -9.28 -22.20 -10.36
N VAL A 116 -10.45 -21.62 -10.06
CA VAL A 116 -11.72 -22.09 -10.64
C VAL A 116 -11.73 -21.89 -12.15
N TRP A 117 -11.32 -20.71 -12.58
CA TRP A 117 -11.12 -20.29 -13.96
C TRP A 117 -9.90 -19.40 -14.06
N GLY A 118 -9.32 -19.29 -15.24
CA GLY A 118 -8.19 -18.41 -15.48
C GLY A 118 -7.36 -18.87 -16.66
N GLU A 119 -6.27 -18.16 -16.90
CA GLU A 119 -5.33 -18.42 -18.00
C GLU A 119 -4.46 -19.65 -17.75
N VAL A 120 -4.35 -20.09 -16.50
CA VAL A 120 -3.53 -21.23 -16.08
C VAL A 120 -4.34 -22.17 -15.20
N ASP A 121 -4.00 -23.46 -15.26
CA ASP A 121 -4.67 -24.51 -14.50
C ASP A 121 -4.10 -24.68 -13.08
N LYS A 122 -2.91 -24.14 -12.82
CA LYS A 122 -2.21 -24.23 -11.54
C LYS A 122 -1.44 -22.96 -11.25
N ILE A 123 -1.45 -22.53 -9.99
CA ILE A 123 -0.69 -21.41 -9.48
C ILE A 123 0.15 -21.88 -8.30
N ARG A 124 1.47 -21.71 -8.40
CA ARG A 124 2.37 -21.96 -7.27
C ARG A 124 2.41 -20.73 -6.38
N ASN A 125 2.17 -20.92 -5.09
CA ASN A 125 2.29 -19.94 -4.04
C ASN A 125 3.56 -20.23 -3.24
N ASN A 126 4.67 -19.61 -3.62
CA ASN A 126 5.98 -19.85 -3.03
C ASN A 126 6.65 -18.54 -2.65
N PHE A 127 6.83 -18.32 -1.34
CA PHE A 127 7.43 -17.11 -0.82
C PHE A 127 8.22 -17.36 0.47
N ASN A 128 9.16 -16.46 0.75
CA ASN A 128 9.71 -16.27 2.07
C ASN A 128 9.04 -15.07 2.74
N GLU A 129 8.77 -15.16 4.02
CA GLU A 129 8.07 -14.12 4.80
C GLU A 129 8.93 -13.63 5.96
N LEU A 130 8.89 -12.33 6.18
CA LEU A 130 9.42 -11.66 7.37
C LEU A 130 8.30 -10.83 8.00
N ALA A 131 7.99 -11.08 9.26
CA ALA A 131 7.11 -10.26 10.07
C ALA A 131 7.93 -9.54 11.15
N VAL A 132 7.92 -8.22 11.13
CA VAL A 132 8.63 -7.38 12.10
C VAL A 132 7.61 -6.67 12.98
N THR A 133 7.62 -6.99 14.27
CA THR A 133 6.79 -6.31 15.26
C THR A 133 7.55 -5.11 15.80
N VAL A 134 6.98 -3.93 15.58
CA VAL A 134 7.53 -2.67 16.09
C VAL A 134 6.60 -2.08 17.16
N SER A 135 7.18 -1.43 18.13
CA SER A 135 6.44 -0.76 19.22
C SER A 135 6.95 0.65 19.44
N GLN A 136 6.04 1.58 19.71
CA GLN A 136 6.38 2.93 20.20
C GLN A 136 6.36 2.91 21.72
N PRO A 137 7.51 2.99 22.42
CA PRO A 137 7.56 2.92 23.89
C PRO A 137 6.73 4.01 24.57
N ASN A 138 6.70 5.22 24.03
CA ASN A 138 5.99 6.37 24.60
C ASN A 138 4.47 6.18 24.70
N THR A 139 3.88 5.52 23.70
CA THR A 139 2.43 5.29 23.59
C THR A 139 2.04 3.85 23.86
N ASN A 140 3.05 2.96 23.94
CA ASN A 140 2.87 1.51 24.06
C ASN A 140 1.93 0.94 22.99
N ARG A 141 2.05 1.45 21.73
CA ARG A 141 1.32 1.01 20.56
C ARG A 141 2.21 0.15 19.68
N GLN A 142 1.63 -0.87 19.09
CA GLN A 142 2.33 -1.86 18.28
C GLN A 142 1.75 -1.97 16.87
N MET A 143 2.61 -2.33 15.94
CA MET A 143 2.28 -2.66 14.56
C MET A 143 3.21 -3.78 14.09
N ILE A 144 2.67 -4.67 13.26
CA ILE A 144 3.48 -5.66 12.55
C ILE A 144 3.58 -5.20 11.10
N ILE A 145 4.80 -5.13 10.59
CA ILE A 145 5.05 -4.93 9.17
C ILE A 145 5.42 -6.29 8.61
N ARG A 146 4.56 -6.82 7.74
CA ARG A 146 4.73 -8.14 7.15
C ARG A 146 5.17 -8.01 5.71
N PHE A 147 6.25 -8.69 5.35
CA PHE A 147 6.82 -8.75 4.02
C PHE A 147 6.72 -10.18 3.50
N ARG A 148 6.20 -10.35 2.28
CA ARG A 148 6.26 -11.62 1.53
C ARG A 148 7.06 -11.42 0.26
N MET A 149 8.15 -12.15 0.15
CA MET A 149 9.06 -12.09 -1.00
C MET A 149 8.83 -13.31 -1.88
N PHE A 150 8.29 -13.04 -3.06
CA PHE A 150 8.10 -14.02 -4.14
C PHE A 150 9.26 -13.98 -5.14
N ASN A 151 9.27 -14.88 -6.11
CA ASN A 151 10.28 -14.86 -7.18
C ASN A 151 10.06 -13.74 -8.20
N ASP A 152 8.89 -13.14 -8.22
CA ASP A 152 8.45 -12.06 -9.12
C ASP A 152 8.25 -10.71 -8.42
N GLY A 153 8.38 -10.64 -7.08
CA GLY A 153 8.24 -9.37 -6.38
C GLY A 153 8.09 -9.45 -4.87
N LEU A 154 7.83 -8.28 -4.29
CA LEU A 154 7.60 -8.05 -2.87
C LEU A 154 6.18 -7.58 -2.63
N GLY A 155 5.46 -8.22 -1.72
CA GLY A 155 4.26 -7.67 -1.07
C GLY A 155 4.56 -7.29 0.37
N PHE A 156 4.07 -6.13 0.83
CA PHE A 156 4.09 -5.79 2.24
C PHE A 156 2.75 -5.22 2.69
N ARG A 157 2.42 -5.43 3.96
CA ARG A 157 1.22 -4.87 4.60
C ARG A 157 1.48 -4.55 6.05
N TYR A 158 0.58 -3.78 6.62
CA TYR A 158 0.58 -3.48 8.04
C TYR A 158 -0.51 -4.29 8.74
N GLU A 159 -0.19 -4.78 9.93
CA GLU A 159 -1.13 -5.49 10.78
C GLU A 159 -1.18 -4.79 12.14
N PHE A 160 -2.36 -4.45 12.58
CA PHE A 160 -2.62 -3.85 13.88
C PHE A 160 -3.18 -4.95 14.79
N PRO A 161 -2.37 -5.51 15.70
CA PRO A 161 -2.85 -6.55 16.60
C PRO A 161 -3.85 -5.98 17.61
N GLU A 162 -4.64 -6.85 18.23
CA GLU A 162 -5.50 -6.45 19.34
C GLU A 162 -4.65 -5.86 20.47
N GLN A 163 -4.95 -4.63 20.87
CA GLN A 163 -4.19 -3.90 21.89
C GLN A 163 -5.04 -2.81 22.53
N LYS A 164 -4.76 -2.51 23.81
CA LYS A 164 -5.53 -1.55 24.59
C LYS A 164 -5.40 -0.11 24.07
N ASN A 165 -4.18 0.27 23.63
CA ASN A 165 -3.83 1.67 23.32
C ASN A 165 -4.05 2.06 21.86
N LEU A 166 -4.55 1.15 21.03
CA LEU A 166 -4.91 1.40 19.63
C LEU A 166 -6.07 0.48 19.23
N LYS A 167 -7.25 0.72 19.81
CA LYS A 167 -8.44 -0.12 19.55
C LYS A 167 -9.26 0.42 18.39
N TYR A 168 -9.58 1.71 18.41
CA TYR A 168 -10.29 2.42 17.34
C TYR A 168 -9.45 3.63 16.92
N PHE A 169 -9.25 3.79 15.63
CA PHE A 169 -8.44 4.89 15.13
C PHE A 169 -8.85 5.26 13.71
N VAL A 170 -8.57 6.50 13.33
CA VAL A 170 -8.82 7.01 11.98
C VAL A 170 -7.48 7.28 11.32
N VAL A 171 -7.27 6.66 10.16
CA VAL A 171 -6.12 6.92 9.32
C VAL A 171 -6.32 8.26 8.64
N LYS A 172 -5.41 9.21 8.88
CA LYS A 172 -5.34 10.46 8.16
C LYS A 172 -4.51 10.29 6.88
N GLU A 173 -3.33 9.67 7.00
CA GLU A 173 -2.48 9.31 5.87
C GLU A 173 -1.74 7.99 6.14
N GLU A 174 -1.55 7.19 5.10
CA GLU A 174 -0.61 6.09 5.06
C GLU A 174 0.63 6.57 4.30
N HIS A 175 1.79 6.49 4.92
CA HIS A 175 3.06 6.90 4.33
C HIS A 175 3.88 5.67 3.90
N SER A 176 3.39 4.98 2.87
CA SER A 176 4.13 3.90 2.21
C SER A 176 4.90 4.50 1.04
N GLN A 177 6.22 4.61 1.19
CA GLN A 177 7.08 5.23 0.18
C GLN A 177 7.69 4.18 -0.77
N PHE A 178 7.97 4.63 -1.99
CA PHE A 178 8.64 3.89 -3.07
C PHE A 178 9.62 4.83 -3.75
N ALA A 179 10.84 4.96 -3.19
CA ALA A 179 11.88 5.81 -3.75
C ALA A 179 12.52 5.12 -4.97
N MET A 180 12.26 5.65 -6.16
CA MET A 180 12.73 5.05 -7.40
C MET A 180 14.24 5.18 -7.58
N ALA A 181 14.86 4.17 -8.19
CA ALA A 181 16.30 4.12 -8.41
C ALA A 181 16.80 5.09 -9.50
N GLY A 182 15.90 5.71 -10.23
CA GLY A 182 16.23 6.68 -11.28
C GLY A 182 14.99 7.29 -11.92
N ASP A 183 15.21 8.19 -12.85
CA ASP A 183 14.16 8.82 -13.65
C ASP A 183 13.65 7.85 -14.73
N HIS A 184 12.74 6.96 -14.30
CA HIS A 184 12.21 5.88 -15.13
C HIS A 184 11.21 6.42 -16.16
N THR A 185 11.03 5.69 -17.24
CA THR A 185 9.89 5.90 -18.14
C THR A 185 8.67 5.22 -17.53
N ALA A 186 7.63 5.99 -17.23
CA ALA A 186 6.38 5.51 -16.67
C ALA A 186 5.25 5.53 -17.72
N PHE A 187 4.34 4.57 -17.61
CA PHE A 187 3.07 4.51 -18.32
C PHE A 187 1.97 4.79 -17.30
N TRP A 188 1.45 6.01 -17.31
CA TRP A 188 0.62 6.51 -16.22
C TRP A 188 -0.66 7.19 -16.70
N ILE A 189 -1.65 7.21 -15.81
CA ILE A 189 -2.86 8.02 -15.92
C ILE A 189 -2.96 8.92 -14.69
N PRO A 190 -3.60 10.11 -14.81
CA PRO A 190 -3.79 11.04 -13.71
C PRO A 190 -4.42 10.41 -12.48
N GLY A 191 -3.96 10.82 -11.30
CA GLY A 191 -4.58 10.45 -10.02
C GLY A 191 -5.96 11.04 -9.88
N ASP A 192 -6.98 10.17 -9.88
CA ASP A 192 -8.39 10.50 -9.81
C ASP A 192 -9.08 9.47 -8.91
N TYR A 193 -10.12 9.90 -8.17
CA TYR A 193 -10.86 9.03 -7.28
C TYR A 193 -12.10 8.41 -7.93
N ASP A 194 -12.53 8.94 -9.08
CA ASP A 194 -13.80 8.61 -9.72
C ASP A 194 -13.65 7.66 -10.91
N THR A 195 -12.66 7.93 -11.77
CA THR A 195 -12.54 7.23 -13.05
C THR A 195 -11.11 6.81 -13.36
N GLN A 196 -10.99 5.74 -14.13
CA GLN A 196 -9.75 5.28 -14.74
C GLN A 196 -9.80 5.39 -16.28
N GLU A 197 -10.75 6.15 -16.81
CA GLU A 197 -11.00 6.27 -18.26
C GLU A 197 -10.14 7.37 -18.89
N TYR A 198 -8.83 7.30 -18.65
CA TYR A 198 -7.83 8.17 -19.24
C TYR A 198 -6.99 7.41 -20.27
N ASP A 199 -6.52 8.10 -21.30
CA ASP A 199 -5.44 7.58 -22.13
C ASP A 199 -4.13 7.51 -21.35
N TYR A 200 -3.37 6.43 -21.52
CA TYR A 200 -2.07 6.32 -20.89
C TYR A 200 -1.09 7.33 -21.48
N THR A 201 -0.39 8.01 -20.61
CA THR A 201 0.72 8.89 -20.96
C THR A 201 2.04 8.18 -20.68
N GLU A 202 2.93 8.16 -21.69
CA GLU A 202 4.30 7.69 -21.54
C GLU A 202 5.22 8.89 -21.34
N SER A 203 5.96 8.92 -20.22
CA SER A 203 6.95 9.97 -19.94
C SER A 203 7.97 9.56 -18.89
N LYS A 204 9.00 10.38 -18.70
CA LYS A 204 9.85 10.30 -17.51
C LYS A 204 9.07 10.68 -16.27
N LEU A 205 9.48 10.16 -15.09
CA LEU A 205 8.88 10.53 -13.81
C LEU A 205 8.97 12.03 -13.57
N SER A 206 10.12 12.65 -13.89
CA SER A 206 10.35 14.09 -13.75
C SER A 206 9.45 14.96 -14.64
N GLU A 207 8.86 14.39 -15.70
CA GLU A 207 8.02 15.10 -16.66
C GLU A 207 6.52 15.07 -16.31
N ILE A 208 6.09 14.20 -15.38
CA ILE A 208 4.68 14.00 -15.02
C ILE A 208 3.99 15.32 -14.73
N ARG A 209 4.58 16.17 -13.86
CA ARG A 209 4.00 17.47 -13.50
C ARG A 209 3.72 18.35 -14.71
N GLY A 210 4.65 18.42 -15.66
CA GLY A 210 4.53 19.26 -16.86
C GLY A 210 3.51 18.72 -17.88
N LEU A 211 3.26 17.43 -17.87
CA LEU A 211 2.33 16.77 -18.79
C LEU A 211 0.93 16.58 -18.20
N PHE A 212 0.78 16.76 -16.89
CA PHE A 212 -0.44 16.42 -16.16
C PHE A 212 -1.70 17.09 -16.76
N ASP A 213 -1.66 18.40 -17.02
CA ASP A 213 -2.83 19.12 -17.52
C ASP A 213 -3.25 18.67 -18.94
N LYS A 214 -2.32 18.15 -19.73
CA LYS A 214 -2.62 17.55 -21.05
C LYS A 214 -3.21 16.15 -20.91
N ALA A 215 -2.74 15.38 -19.95
CA ALA A 215 -3.22 14.02 -19.67
C ALA A 215 -4.58 14.01 -18.97
N TYR A 216 -4.91 15.08 -18.22
CA TYR A 216 -6.15 15.21 -17.47
C TYR A 216 -7.28 15.67 -18.39
N ILE A 217 -8.18 14.77 -18.73
CA ILE A 217 -9.31 15.04 -19.63
C ILE A 217 -10.61 15.30 -18.84
N GLY A 218 -11.58 15.96 -19.50
CA GLY A 218 -12.79 16.50 -18.88
C GLY A 218 -13.87 15.48 -18.46
N ASN A 219 -13.57 14.17 -18.46
CA ASN A 219 -14.49 13.14 -17.96
C ASN A 219 -14.47 13.00 -16.45
N ALA A 220 -13.53 13.67 -15.79
CA ALA A 220 -13.40 13.63 -14.34
C ALA A 220 -14.55 14.43 -13.71
N SER A 221 -15.29 13.81 -12.82
CA SER A 221 -16.33 14.49 -12.01
C SER A 221 -15.75 15.19 -10.78
N GLN A 222 -14.52 14.82 -10.40
CA GLN A 222 -13.81 15.38 -9.27
C GLN A 222 -12.48 16.01 -9.68
N LYS A 223 -12.00 16.92 -8.84
CA LYS A 223 -10.71 17.55 -9.03
C LYS A 223 -9.59 16.58 -8.67
N ALA A 224 -8.58 16.48 -9.53
CA ALA A 224 -7.37 15.72 -9.23
C ALA A 224 -6.71 16.20 -7.92
N PHE A 225 -6.22 15.26 -7.12
CA PHE A 225 -5.62 15.58 -5.82
C PHE A 225 -4.23 16.22 -5.91
N SER A 226 -3.50 15.97 -7.01
CA SER A 226 -2.15 16.48 -7.22
C SER A 226 -1.78 16.46 -8.70
N LYS A 227 -0.92 17.39 -9.13
CA LYS A 227 -0.34 17.40 -10.50
C LYS A 227 0.81 16.38 -10.69
N THR A 228 1.15 15.64 -9.66
CA THR A 228 2.10 14.52 -9.70
C THR A 228 1.45 13.24 -9.20
N GLY A 229 0.13 13.27 -9.01
CA GLY A 229 -0.66 12.10 -8.64
C GLY A 229 -0.88 11.18 -9.83
N VAL A 230 -0.67 9.88 -9.64
CA VAL A 230 -0.91 8.85 -10.65
C VAL A 230 -1.68 7.69 -10.03
N GLN A 231 -2.45 7.00 -10.85
CA GLN A 231 -3.18 5.81 -10.40
C GLN A 231 -2.28 4.57 -10.39
N THR A 232 -2.66 3.57 -9.64
CA THR A 232 -2.16 2.20 -9.73
C THR A 232 -3.11 1.38 -10.62
N ALA A 233 -2.66 0.34 -11.33
CA ALA A 233 -1.30 -0.21 -11.35
C ALA A 233 -0.37 0.66 -12.18
N LEU A 234 0.74 1.09 -11.60
CA LEU A 234 1.72 1.92 -12.31
C LEU A 234 2.83 1.04 -12.89
N MET A 235 2.97 1.06 -14.21
CA MET A 235 4.03 0.35 -14.93
C MET A 235 5.17 1.30 -15.30
N MET A 236 6.41 0.85 -15.08
CA MET A 236 7.61 1.63 -15.40
C MET A 236 8.65 0.76 -16.11
N LYS A 237 9.37 1.39 -17.06
CA LYS A 237 10.60 0.87 -17.64
C LYS A 237 11.76 1.61 -17.03
N ALA A 238 12.53 0.93 -16.20
CA ALA A 238 13.63 1.52 -15.48
C ALA A 238 14.85 1.73 -16.38
N SER A 239 15.63 2.77 -16.11
CA SER A 239 16.85 3.09 -16.85
C SER A 239 17.94 2.00 -16.75
N ASN A 240 17.89 1.18 -15.71
CA ASN A 240 18.78 0.03 -15.52
C ASN A 240 18.30 -1.26 -16.20
N GLY A 241 17.23 -1.18 -17.04
CA GLY A 241 16.69 -2.28 -17.84
C GLY A 241 15.69 -3.16 -17.15
N LEU A 242 15.20 -2.78 -15.96
CA LEU A 242 14.11 -3.47 -15.27
C LEU A 242 12.76 -2.93 -15.72
N TYR A 243 11.75 -3.77 -15.62
CA TYR A 243 10.33 -3.43 -15.68
C TYR A 243 9.78 -3.53 -14.27
N ILE A 244 9.11 -2.48 -13.79
CA ILE A 244 8.63 -2.37 -12.41
C ILE A 244 7.15 -2.04 -12.44
N ASN A 245 6.37 -2.76 -11.62
CA ASN A 245 4.96 -2.46 -11.40
C ASN A 245 4.71 -2.19 -9.93
N LEU A 246 4.02 -1.10 -9.63
CA LEU A 246 3.53 -0.75 -8.29
C LEU A 246 2.01 -0.85 -8.27
N HIS A 247 1.49 -1.63 -7.30
CA HIS A 247 0.06 -1.83 -7.14
C HIS A 247 -0.29 -2.28 -5.72
N GLU A 248 -1.49 -2.79 -5.55
CA GLU A 248 -2.01 -3.35 -4.29
C GLU A 248 -2.74 -4.67 -4.53
N ALA A 249 -2.91 -5.45 -3.47
CA ALA A 249 -3.67 -6.69 -3.49
C ALA A 249 -4.48 -6.85 -2.20
N ALA A 250 -5.55 -7.66 -2.26
CA ALA A 250 -6.47 -7.88 -1.16
C ALA A 250 -7.06 -6.57 -0.61
N LEU A 251 -7.57 -5.71 -1.49
CA LEU A 251 -8.25 -4.46 -1.12
C LEU A 251 -9.61 -4.80 -0.49
N ILE A 252 -9.64 -4.96 0.83
CA ILE A 252 -10.83 -5.34 1.60
C ILE A 252 -11.00 -4.38 2.77
N ASN A 253 -12.14 -3.69 2.84
CA ASN A 253 -12.48 -2.74 3.91
C ASN A 253 -11.40 -1.66 4.17
N TYR A 254 -10.80 -1.19 3.10
CA TYR A 254 -9.75 -0.16 3.13
C TYR A 254 -9.81 0.70 1.87
N PRO A 255 -9.41 1.98 1.90
CA PRO A 255 -9.43 2.83 0.72
C PRO A 255 -8.40 2.39 -0.32
N ALA A 256 -8.75 2.56 -1.59
CA ALA A 256 -7.86 2.28 -2.71
C ALA A 256 -6.66 3.23 -2.73
N MET A 257 -5.53 2.71 -3.19
CA MET A 257 -4.27 3.44 -3.28
C MET A 257 -4.06 4.02 -4.67
N SER A 258 -3.88 5.32 -4.74
CA SER A 258 -3.12 6.02 -5.78
C SER A 258 -1.71 6.34 -5.26
N LEU A 259 -0.88 6.95 -6.09
CA LEU A 259 0.48 7.34 -5.74
C LEU A 259 0.67 8.83 -6.00
N ASN A 260 1.36 9.53 -5.09
CA ASN A 260 1.79 10.91 -5.30
C ASN A 260 3.31 10.96 -5.40
N LEU A 261 3.83 11.59 -6.46
CA LEU A 261 5.25 11.66 -6.73
C LEU A 261 5.84 12.96 -6.16
N ASP A 262 6.85 12.85 -5.31
CA ASP A 262 7.84 13.91 -5.14
C ASP A 262 8.80 13.88 -6.34
N ASP A 263 8.57 14.77 -7.30
CA ASP A 263 9.32 14.83 -8.55
C ASP A 263 10.76 15.35 -8.40
N LYS A 264 11.13 15.84 -7.19
CA LYS A 264 12.51 16.24 -6.87
C LYS A 264 13.35 15.04 -6.41
N THR A 265 12.77 14.17 -5.63
CA THR A 265 13.44 13.00 -5.07
C THR A 265 13.12 11.71 -5.83
N LEU A 266 12.17 11.76 -6.78
CA LEU A 266 11.62 10.62 -7.52
C LEU A 266 11.08 9.55 -6.57
N THR A 267 10.41 9.99 -5.51
CA THR A 267 9.82 9.14 -4.50
C THR A 267 8.31 9.18 -4.62
N PHE A 268 7.69 8.04 -4.90
CA PHE A 268 6.26 7.89 -4.74
C PHE A 268 5.90 7.67 -3.28
N GLU A 269 4.75 8.19 -2.88
CA GLU A 269 4.12 7.90 -1.60
C GLU A 269 2.67 7.50 -1.85
N SER A 270 2.18 6.54 -1.08
CA SER A 270 0.77 6.14 -1.15
C SER A 270 -0.15 7.34 -0.91
N TRP A 271 -1.20 7.42 -1.72
CA TRP A 271 -2.25 8.42 -1.60
C TRP A 271 -3.59 7.71 -1.62
N LEU A 272 -4.19 7.57 -0.44
CA LEU A 272 -5.42 6.81 -0.30
C LEU A 272 -6.64 7.67 -0.68
N THR A 273 -7.65 7.02 -1.25
CA THR A 273 -8.95 7.67 -1.54
C THR A 273 -9.60 8.14 -0.24
N PRO A 274 -9.88 9.43 -0.06
CA PRO A 274 -10.54 9.94 1.13
C PRO A 274 -12.04 9.69 1.11
N ASP A 275 -12.67 9.74 2.27
CA ASP A 275 -14.12 9.94 2.39
C ASP A 275 -14.49 11.42 2.20
N ALA A 276 -15.77 11.75 2.35
CA ALA A 276 -16.29 13.12 2.22
C ALA A 276 -15.71 14.10 3.25
N LEU A 277 -15.16 13.63 4.37
CA LEU A 277 -14.53 14.42 5.43
C LEU A 277 -13.00 14.52 5.25
N GLY A 278 -12.45 13.83 4.25
CA GLY A 278 -11.02 13.74 3.98
C GLY A 278 -10.28 12.67 4.77
N ASP A 279 -11.01 11.79 5.48
CA ASP A 279 -10.42 10.70 6.25
C ASP A 279 -10.16 9.49 5.36
N LYS A 280 -9.10 8.74 5.65
CA LYS A 280 -8.63 7.63 4.82
C LYS A 280 -9.04 6.25 5.33
N GLY A 281 -9.67 6.17 6.47
CA GLY A 281 -10.20 4.90 6.99
C GLY A 281 -10.49 4.94 8.48
N TYR A 282 -11.59 4.32 8.86
CA TYR A 282 -12.03 4.14 10.25
C TYR A 282 -11.76 2.69 10.61
N LEU A 283 -10.75 2.45 11.43
CA LEU A 283 -10.26 1.11 11.70
C LEU A 283 -10.48 0.70 13.15
N GLN A 284 -10.65 -0.60 13.32
CA GLN A 284 -10.71 -1.27 14.62
C GLN A 284 -9.71 -2.41 14.65
N ALA A 285 -8.78 -2.40 15.61
CA ALA A 285 -7.88 -3.53 15.82
C ALA A 285 -8.63 -4.74 16.44
N PRO A 286 -8.32 -6.00 16.03
CA PRO A 286 -7.27 -6.35 15.08
C PRO A 286 -7.66 -6.05 13.63
N PHE A 287 -6.72 -5.56 12.82
CA PHE A 287 -6.94 -5.20 11.42
C PHE A 287 -5.67 -5.40 10.58
N ASN A 288 -5.85 -5.78 9.31
CA ASN A 288 -4.78 -5.87 8.33
C ASN A 288 -5.09 -4.97 7.14
N THR A 289 -4.12 -4.16 6.73
CA THR A 289 -4.27 -3.37 5.49
C THR A 289 -4.18 -4.28 4.26
N PRO A 290 -4.58 -3.80 3.07
CA PRO A 290 -4.19 -4.41 1.81
C PRO A 290 -2.67 -4.55 1.69
N TRP A 291 -2.23 -5.43 0.81
CA TRP A 291 -0.83 -5.54 0.44
C TRP A 291 -0.43 -4.42 -0.53
N ARG A 292 0.69 -3.79 -0.29
CA ARG A 292 1.38 -2.94 -1.26
C ARG A 292 2.33 -3.84 -2.04
N THR A 293 2.27 -3.79 -3.37
CA THR A 293 2.99 -4.74 -4.23
C THR A 293 4.00 -4.06 -5.12
N ILE A 294 5.17 -4.68 -5.25
CA ILE A 294 6.25 -4.27 -6.13
C ILE A 294 6.65 -5.51 -6.92
N ILE A 295 6.29 -5.55 -8.19
CA ILE A 295 6.72 -6.60 -9.11
C ILE A 295 7.86 -6.04 -9.95
N ALA A 296 8.93 -6.81 -10.16
CA ALA A 296 10.03 -6.38 -11.01
C ALA A 296 10.67 -7.56 -11.74
N SER A 297 11.05 -7.33 -13.00
CA SER A 297 11.79 -8.29 -13.82
C SER A 297 12.64 -7.57 -14.87
N ASP A 298 13.64 -8.25 -15.41
CA ASP A 298 14.37 -7.84 -16.62
C ASP A 298 13.63 -8.28 -17.92
N ASP A 299 12.47 -8.92 -17.79
CA ASP A 299 11.56 -9.26 -18.89
C ASP A 299 10.13 -8.74 -18.60
N ALA A 300 9.62 -7.87 -19.43
CA ALA A 300 8.26 -7.30 -19.30
C ALA A 300 7.16 -8.38 -19.28
N ARG A 301 7.37 -9.49 -19.98
CA ARG A 301 6.41 -10.61 -20.04
C ARG A 301 6.21 -11.26 -18.67
N GLU A 302 7.27 -11.34 -17.85
CA GLU A 302 7.21 -11.91 -16.51
C GLU A 302 6.40 -11.01 -15.55
N VAL A 303 6.47 -9.68 -15.73
CA VAL A 303 5.63 -8.75 -14.95
C VAL A 303 4.15 -8.98 -15.25
N VAL A 304 3.78 -9.11 -16.52
CA VAL A 304 2.40 -9.36 -16.94
C VAL A 304 1.93 -10.76 -16.51
N ALA A 305 2.82 -11.75 -16.56
CA ALA A 305 2.51 -13.14 -16.18
C ALA A 305 2.48 -13.39 -14.67
N SER A 306 2.89 -12.43 -13.84
CA SER A 306 2.96 -12.57 -12.39
C SER A 306 1.62 -13.02 -11.80
N LYS A 307 1.69 -13.96 -10.86
CA LYS A 307 0.54 -14.45 -10.10
C LYS A 307 0.59 -14.01 -8.63
N MET A 308 1.51 -13.10 -8.29
CA MET A 308 1.71 -12.63 -6.92
C MET A 308 0.45 -12.02 -6.33
N THR A 309 -0.29 -11.23 -7.12
CA THR A 309 -1.55 -10.60 -6.68
C THR A 309 -2.58 -11.65 -6.26
N TYR A 310 -2.70 -12.77 -6.98
CA TYR A 310 -3.60 -13.86 -6.57
C TYR A 310 -3.14 -14.51 -5.27
N ASN A 311 -1.83 -14.74 -5.12
CA ASN A 311 -1.23 -15.40 -3.95
C ASN A 311 -1.27 -14.54 -2.67
N LEU A 312 -1.45 -13.23 -2.79
CA LEU A 312 -1.59 -12.30 -1.68
C LEU A 312 -3.04 -12.17 -1.19
N ASN A 313 -4.01 -12.70 -1.93
CA ASN A 313 -5.40 -12.77 -1.50
C ASN A 313 -5.65 -14.03 -0.65
N GLU A 314 -6.62 -13.95 0.25
CA GLU A 314 -7.06 -15.10 1.03
C GLU A 314 -7.75 -16.14 0.13
N PRO A 315 -7.68 -17.44 0.48
CA PRO A 315 -8.40 -18.48 -0.25
C PRO A 315 -9.89 -18.19 -0.35
N SER A 316 -10.52 -18.63 -1.45
CA SER A 316 -11.96 -18.49 -1.65
C SER A 316 -12.74 -19.12 -0.51
N LYS A 317 -13.76 -18.40 -0.01
CA LYS A 317 -14.73 -18.93 0.98
C LYS A 317 -15.87 -19.70 0.33
N ILE A 318 -16.00 -19.65 -1.00
CA ILE A 318 -17.03 -20.39 -1.76
C ILE A 318 -16.58 -21.84 -1.87
N LYS A 319 -17.28 -22.74 -1.21
CA LYS A 319 -16.92 -24.18 -1.16
C LYS A 319 -17.29 -24.90 -2.44
N ASP A 320 -18.49 -24.67 -2.98
CA ASP A 320 -18.93 -25.23 -4.23
C ASP A 320 -18.86 -24.18 -5.35
N THR A 321 -17.95 -24.40 -6.26
CA THR A 321 -17.71 -23.53 -7.43
C THR A 321 -18.20 -24.16 -8.73
N SER A 322 -18.91 -25.30 -8.69
CA SER A 322 -19.36 -26.06 -9.87
C SER A 322 -20.34 -25.28 -10.76
N TRP A 323 -21.05 -24.32 -10.18
CA TRP A 323 -21.97 -23.43 -10.88
C TRP A 323 -21.30 -22.29 -11.65
N ILE A 324 -20.04 -21.97 -11.35
CA ILE A 324 -19.28 -20.93 -12.05
C ILE A 324 -18.85 -21.48 -13.41
N LYS A 325 -19.47 -20.98 -14.46
CA LYS A 325 -19.20 -21.41 -15.85
C LYS A 325 -19.10 -20.17 -16.74
N PRO A 326 -18.18 -20.15 -17.73
CA PRO A 326 -18.20 -19.13 -18.76
C PRO A 326 -19.52 -19.13 -19.51
N VAL A 327 -20.12 -17.96 -19.67
CA VAL A 327 -21.38 -17.80 -20.40
C VAL A 327 -21.26 -16.63 -21.38
N LYS A 328 -22.04 -16.66 -22.44
CA LYS A 328 -22.28 -15.49 -23.28
C LYS A 328 -23.46 -14.72 -22.71
N TYR A 329 -23.33 -13.42 -22.62
CA TYR A 329 -24.44 -12.55 -22.18
C TYR A 329 -24.53 -11.32 -23.09
N ILE A 330 -25.68 -10.66 -23.08
CA ILE A 330 -25.92 -9.41 -23.79
C ILE A 330 -25.82 -8.28 -22.78
N GLY A 331 -24.92 -7.33 -23.05
CA GLY A 331 -24.83 -6.08 -22.28
C GLY A 331 -25.57 -4.97 -23.02
N VAL A 332 -26.59 -4.39 -22.37
CA VAL A 332 -27.41 -3.31 -22.97
C VAL A 332 -26.77 -1.92 -22.85
N TRP A 333 -25.61 -1.81 -22.21
CA TRP A 333 -24.92 -0.54 -21.97
C TRP A 333 -24.68 0.26 -23.25
N TRP A 334 -24.11 -0.39 -24.28
CA TRP A 334 -23.85 0.24 -25.56
C TRP A 334 -25.10 0.66 -26.33
N GLU A 335 -26.21 -0.08 -26.17
CA GLU A 335 -27.49 0.30 -26.77
C GLU A 335 -28.02 1.60 -26.15
N MET A 336 -27.83 1.81 -24.84
CA MET A 336 -28.18 3.04 -24.15
C MET A 336 -27.30 4.22 -24.61
N ILE A 337 -25.97 4.02 -24.68
CA ILE A 337 -25.06 5.06 -25.15
C ILE A 337 -25.38 5.50 -26.60
N THR A 338 -25.76 4.56 -27.46
CA THR A 338 -26.15 4.84 -28.85
C THR A 338 -27.59 5.34 -29.00
N GLY A 339 -28.33 5.46 -27.88
CA GLY A 339 -29.73 5.91 -27.87
C GLY A 339 -30.73 4.92 -28.46
N LYS A 340 -30.35 3.65 -28.65
CA LYS A 340 -31.25 2.60 -29.18
C LYS A 340 -32.21 2.03 -28.13
N SER A 341 -31.75 2.00 -26.88
CA SER A 341 -32.51 1.54 -25.74
C SER A 341 -32.38 2.51 -24.57
N SER A 342 -33.24 2.40 -23.59
CA SER A 342 -33.13 3.13 -22.31
C SER A 342 -33.68 2.28 -21.16
N TRP A 343 -33.24 2.58 -19.94
CA TRP A 343 -33.80 2.02 -18.71
C TRP A 343 -35.09 2.69 -18.30
N ALA A 344 -35.54 3.73 -19.04
CA ALA A 344 -36.79 4.37 -18.73
C ALA A 344 -37.96 3.40 -18.95
N TYR A 345 -38.74 3.18 -17.91
CA TYR A 345 -39.94 2.36 -17.97
C TYR A 345 -41.02 2.98 -18.89
N THR A 346 -41.04 4.29 -19.01
CA THR A 346 -41.95 5.08 -19.83
C THR A 346 -41.22 6.28 -20.43
N ASP A 347 -41.69 6.76 -21.58
CA ASP A 347 -41.27 8.03 -22.17
C ASP A 347 -42.00 9.23 -21.51
N ASP A 348 -43.05 8.98 -20.73
CA ASP A 348 -43.79 9.99 -20.01
C ASP A 348 -43.35 10.07 -18.54
N PHE A 349 -42.31 10.83 -18.30
CA PHE A 349 -41.79 11.07 -16.95
C PHE A 349 -42.67 11.93 -16.07
N SER A 350 -43.72 12.55 -16.65
CA SER A 350 -44.70 13.33 -15.86
C SER A 350 -45.54 12.45 -14.94
N THR A 351 -45.60 11.13 -15.22
CA THR A 351 -46.34 10.14 -14.42
C THR A 351 -45.45 9.42 -13.40
N VAL A 352 -44.14 9.72 -13.37
CA VAL A 352 -43.16 9.08 -12.47
C VAL A 352 -42.58 10.13 -11.56
N GLU A 353 -42.92 10.05 -10.28
CA GLU A 353 -42.38 10.92 -9.25
C GLU A 353 -41.14 10.27 -8.61
N LEU A 354 -40.01 11.00 -8.53
CA LEU A 354 -38.80 10.48 -7.93
C LEU A 354 -39.01 10.09 -6.46
N GLY A 355 -38.64 8.85 -6.13
CA GLY A 355 -38.81 8.30 -4.78
C GLY A 355 -40.16 7.65 -4.49
N VAL A 356 -41.08 7.63 -5.46
CA VAL A 356 -42.34 6.93 -5.37
C VAL A 356 -42.33 5.72 -6.30
N SER A 357 -42.60 4.54 -5.77
CA SER A 357 -42.59 3.27 -6.53
C SER A 357 -43.96 2.94 -7.17
N ASP A 358 -44.87 3.91 -7.29
CA ASP A 358 -46.18 3.70 -7.96
C ASP A 358 -46.07 3.97 -9.46
N TYR A 359 -45.78 2.94 -10.20
CA TYR A 359 -45.75 2.95 -11.67
C TYR A 359 -47.07 2.53 -12.31
N SER A 360 -48.17 2.51 -11.55
CA SER A 360 -49.45 2.03 -12.05
C SER A 360 -50.01 2.83 -13.25
N LYS A 361 -49.58 4.09 -13.39
CA LYS A 361 -49.92 4.99 -14.50
C LYS A 361 -48.88 5.06 -15.60
N ALA A 362 -47.71 4.49 -15.38
CA ALA A 362 -46.65 4.51 -16.38
C ALA A 362 -46.95 3.52 -17.52
N LYS A 363 -46.69 3.94 -18.75
CA LYS A 363 -46.83 3.08 -19.94
C LYS A 363 -45.47 2.56 -20.36
N PRO A 364 -45.25 1.24 -20.43
CA PRO A 364 -44.01 0.71 -20.97
C PRO A 364 -43.74 1.23 -22.38
N ASN A 365 -42.51 1.70 -22.64
CA ASN A 365 -42.15 2.23 -23.95
C ASN A 365 -41.74 1.13 -24.95
N GLY A 366 -41.70 -0.13 -24.52
CA GLY A 366 -41.37 -1.27 -25.37
C GLY A 366 -39.91 -1.36 -25.82
N LYS A 367 -39.02 -0.56 -25.21
CA LYS A 367 -37.60 -0.48 -25.57
C LYS A 367 -36.68 -1.21 -24.58
N HIS A 368 -37.14 -2.24 -23.93
CA HIS A 368 -36.34 -3.06 -22.97
C HIS A 368 -35.71 -4.26 -23.60
#